data_e71e8f29c4b2674ad1441fff25f97953
#
_entry.id   e71e8f29c4b2674ad1441fff25f97953
#
_cell.length_a   1.000
_cell.length_b   1.000
_cell.length_c   1.000
_cell.angle_alpha   90.00
_cell.angle_beta   90.00
_cell.angle_gamma   90.00
#
_symmetry.space_group_name_H-M   'P 1'
#
loop_
_entity.id
_entity.type
_entity.pdbx_description
1 polymer ?
#
loop_
_entity_poly.entity_id
_entity_poly.type
_entity_poly.pdbx_seq_one_letter_code
_entity_poly.pdbx_strand_id
1 'polypeptide(L)'
;NGVQSKVGSISSQWEHFSEWKKIESESEQRKVSLEVVIRGVCEQNRLLDIIENYVLFVKTKHTVKIIAKYHQYLGVNQALSGLTNVKERTGQLGVFWHTQGSGKSFSMVFFMTFNCIVNIGKEQ
;
A
#
# COMPACT_ATOMS: atom_id res chain seq x y z
N ASN A 1 -18.15 -11.55 10.52
CA ASN A 1 -17.68 -12.58 11.45
C ASN A 1 -16.16 -12.42 11.57
N GLY A 2 -15.54 -12.68 12.71
CA GLY A 2 -14.10 -12.49 12.94
C GLY A 2 -13.17 -13.40 12.13
N VAL A 3 -13.70 -14.22 11.25
CA VAL A 3 -12.95 -15.22 10.46
C VAL A 3 -12.39 -14.63 9.18
N GLN A 4 -13.16 -13.79 8.49
CA GLN A 4 -12.72 -13.16 7.24
C GLN A 4 -13.20 -11.70 7.18
N SER A 5 -12.24 -10.80 7.04
CA SER A 5 -12.49 -9.36 6.88
C SER A 5 -11.79 -8.87 5.62
N LYS A 6 -12.48 -8.06 4.82
CA LYS A 6 -11.97 -7.57 3.54
C LYS A 6 -12.07 -6.05 3.48
N VAL A 7 -11.13 -5.44 2.80
CA VAL A 7 -11.04 -4.00 2.56
C VAL A 7 -11.16 -3.73 1.06
N GLY A 8 -11.92 -2.72 0.69
CA GLY A 8 -12.07 -2.30 -0.69
C GLY A 8 -12.68 -0.91 -0.78
N SER A 9 -12.70 -0.31 -1.96
CA SER A 9 -13.32 0.98 -2.16
C SER A 9 -14.82 0.85 -2.42
N ILE A 10 -15.58 1.90 -2.13
CA ILE A 10 -17.02 1.96 -2.37
C ILE A 10 -17.40 1.80 -3.85
N SER A 11 -16.49 2.14 -4.76
CA SER A 11 -16.68 1.99 -6.20
C SER A 11 -16.23 0.64 -6.75
N SER A 12 -15.69 -0.25 -5.91
CA SER A 12 -15.19 -1.57 -6.32
C SER A 12 -16.28 -2.62 -6.26
N GLN A 13 -16.25 -3.56 -7.20
CA GLN A 13 -17.05 -4.78 -7.11
C GLN A 13 -16.49 -5.69 -6.01
N TRP A 14 -17.34 -6.55 -5.44
CA TRP A 14 -16.96 -7.41 -4.30
C TRP A 14 -15.73 -8.28 -4.55
N GLU A 15 -15.50 -8.71 -5.77
CA GLU A 15 -14.34 -9.50 -6.18
C GLU A 15 -13.00 -8.75 -6.03
N HIS A 16 -13.04 -7.40 -6.00
CA HIS A 16 -11.86 -6.56 -5.80
C HIS A 16 -11.57 -6.25 -4.34
N PHE A 17 -12.45 -6.63 -3.41
CA PHE A 17 -12.17 -6.54 -1.99
C PHE A 17 -11.12 -7.57 -1.60
N SER A 18 -10.08 -7.14 -0.91
CA SER A 18 -8.95 -7.99 -0.52
C SER A 18 -8.81 -8.10 0.99
N GLU A 19 -8.35 -9.25 1.47
CA GLU A 19 -7.98 -9.41 2.86
C GLU A 19 -6.73 -8.59 3.19
N TRP A 20 -6.75 -7.91 4.33
CA TRP A 20 -5.55 -7.33 4.91
C TRP A 20 -4.90 -8.39 5.81
N LYS A 21 -3.76 -8.93 5.39
CA LYS A 21 -3.20 -10.16 5.99
C LYS A 21 -2.12 -9.91 7.03
N LYS A 22 -1.42 -8.78 6.94
CA LYS A 22 -0.26 -8.42 7.77
C LYS A 22 -0.34 -6.97 8.18
N ILE A 23 0.27 -6.62 9.32
CA ILE A 23 0.22 -5.25 9.88
C ILE A 23 1.52 -4.51 9.58
N GLU A 24 2.66 -5.06 9.98
CA GLU A 24 3.96 -4.39 9.90
C GLU A 24 4.88 -5.00 8.84
N SER A 25 4.87 -6.32 8.68
CA SER A 25 5.76 -7.00 7.75
C SER A 25 5.17 -8.27 7.16
N GLU A 26 5.67 -8.68 6.01
CA GLU A 26 5.28 -9.92 5.33
C GLU A 26 5.61 -11.18 6.16
N SER A 27 6.60 -11.12 7.05
CA SER A 27 7.06 -12.23 7.89
C SER A 27 6.25 -12.47 9.16
N GLU A 28 5.26 -11.58 9.46
CA GLU A 28 4.44 -11.74 10.65
C GLU A 28 3.66 -13.05 10.69
N GLN A 29 3.45 -13.58 11.90
CA GLN A 29 2.54 -14.69 12.12
C GLN A 29 1.08 -14.28 11.79
N ARG A 30 0.28 -15.26 11.37
CA ARG A 30 -1.13 -15.03 11.05
C ARG A 30 -1.91 -14.67 12.30
N LYS A 31 -2.62 -13.56 12.25
CA LYS A 31 -3.53 -13.07 13.31
C LYS A 31 -4.98 -13.21 12.88
N VAL A 32 -5.90 -12.93 13.79
CA VAL A 32 -7.34 -12.88 13.51
C VAL A 32 -7.62 -11.80 12.48
N SER A 33 -8.38 -12.12 11.43
CA SER A 33 -8.62 -11.24 10.28
C SER A 33 -9.20 -9.88 10.66
N LEU A 34 -10.14 -9.82 11.62
CA LEU A 34 -10.71 -8.56 12.10
C LEU A 34 -9.68 -7.72 12.83
N GLU A 35 -8.85 -8.32 13.70
CA GLU A 35 -7.77 -7.61 14.40
C GLU A 35 -6.79 -6.98 13.42
N VAL A 36 -6.42 -7.74 12.38
CA VAL A 36 -5.50 -7.26 11.35
C VAL A 36 -6.07 -6.06 10.59
N VAL A 37 -7.37 -6.07 10.26
CA VAL A 37 -8.00 -4.92 9.60
C VAL A 37 -8.06 -3.72 10.54
N ILE A 38 -8.46 -3.89 11.80
CA ILE A 38 -8.54 -2.79 12.76
C ILE A 38 -7.16 -2.15 12.97
N ARG A 39 -6.13 -2.94 13.23
CA ARG A 39 -4.78 -2.44 13.48
C ARG A 39 -4.02 -2.06 12.20
N GLY A 40 -4.28 -2.77 11.10
CA GLY A 40 -3.57 -2.60 9.84
C GLY A 40 -4.15 -1.54 8.91
N VAL A 41 -5.40 -1.14 9.13
CA VAL A 41 -6.08 -0.15 8.27
C VAL A 41 -6.70 0.98 9.08
N CYS A 42 -7.37 0.66 10.22
CA CYS A 42 -8.15 1.64 10.98
C CYS A 42 -7.33 2.34 12.08
N GLU A 43 -6.04 1.99 12.28
CA GLU A 43 -5.17 2.81 13.12
C GLU A 43 -5.05 4.20 12.50
N GLN A 44 -5.18 5.25 13.34
CA GLN A 44 -5.42 6.62 12.90
C GLN A 44 -4.38 7.13 11.88
N ASN A 45 -3.10 7.00 12.20
CA ASN A 45 -2.03 7.50 11.34
C ASN A 45 -1.95 6.70 10.03
N ARG A 46 -2.16 5.39 10.11
CA ARG A 46 -2.14 4.50 8.96
C ARG A 46 -3.34 4.72 8.05
N LEU A 47 -4.52 4.93 8.62
CA LEU A 47 -5.71 5.25 7.85
C LEU A 47 -5.54 6.56 7.08
N LEU A 48 -5.00 7.60 7.73
CA LEU A 48 -4.72 8.88 7.08
C LEU A 48 -3.69 8.71 5.95
N ASP A 49 -2.62 7.98 6.20
CA ASP A 49 -1.60 7.66 5.20
C ASP A 49 -2.19 6.89 3.99
N ILE A 50 -3.04 5.89 4.26
CA ILE A 50 -3.72 5.14 3.18
C ILE A 50 -4.62 6.07 2.35
N ILE A 51 -5.40 6.93 2.99
CA ILE A 51 -6.31 7.86 2.30
C ILE A 51 -5.53 8.87 1.47
N GLU A 52 -4.46 9.41 2.00
CA GLU A 52 -3.67 10.46 1.36
C GLU A 52 -2.79 9.91 0.23
N ASN A 53 -2.14 8.76 0.45
CA ASN A 53 -1.04 8.31 -0.40
C ASN A 53 -1.32 7.00 -1.16
N TYR A 54 -2.31 6.20 -0.73
CA TYR A 54 -2.56 4.86 -1.27
C TYR A 54 -3.95 4.69 -1.89
N VAL A 55 -4.55 5.80 -2.31
CA VAL A 55 -5.79 5.81 -3.09
C VAL A 55 -5.54 6.43 -4.46
N LEU A 56 -5.90 5.70 -5.52
CA LEU A 56 -5.82 6.17 -6.90
C LEU A 56 -7.22 6.33 -7.48
N PHE A 57 -7.40 7.35 -8.30
CA PHE A 57 -8.60 7.56 -9.11
C PHE A 57 -8.28 7.26 -10.57
N VAL A 58 -8.81 6.17 -11.07
CA VAL A 58 -8.64 5.77 -12.48
C VAL A 58 -9.87 6.22 -13.26
N LYS A 59 -9.67 7.08 -14.24
CA LYS A 59 -10.73 7.60 -15.10
C LYS A 59 -10.85 6.71 -16.33
N THR A 60 -11.91 5.90 -16.38
CA THR A 60 -12.33 5.11 -17.54
C THR A 60 -13.68 5.66 -18.03
N LYS A 61 -14.63 4.81 -18.40
CA LYS A 61 -16.03 5.26 -18.61
C LYS A 61 -16.64 5.86 -17.35
N HIS A 62 -16.27 5.33 -16.20
CA HIS A 62 -16.60 5.84 -14.86
C HIS A 62 -15.33 6.01 -14.06
N THR A 63 -15.33 6.91 -13.09
CA THR A 63 -14.19 7.06 -12.17
C THR A 63 -14.20 5.90 -11.16
N VAL A 64 -13.15 5.10 -11.17
CA VAL A 64 -12.96 3.99 -10.24
C VAL A 64 -11.92 4.39 -9.21
N LYS A 65 -12.27 4.22 -7.94
CA LYS A 65 -11.35 4.42 -6.82
C LYS A 65 -10.65 3.10 -6.47
N ILE A 66 -9.34 3.09 -6.49
CA ILE A 66 -8.50 1.93 -6.18
C ILE A 66 -7.77 2.21 -4.88
N ILE A 67 -7.89 1.31 -3.92
CA ILE A 67 -7.15 1.34 -2.65
C ILE A 67 -6.03 0.30 -2.73
N ALA A 68 -4.84 0.63 -2.25
CA ALA A 68 -3.72 -0.30 -2.19
C ALA A 68 -4.08 -1.54 -1.36
N LYS A 69 -3.60 -2.68 -1.80
CA LYS A 69 -3.65 -3.93 -1.03
C LYS A 69 -2.53 -3.93 0.02
N TYR A 70 -2.65 -4.76 1.07
CA TYR A 70 -1.68 -4.80 2.17
C TYR A 70 -0.23 -4.97 1.70
N HIS A 71 0.02 -5.86 0.76
CA HIS A 71 1.37 -6.12 0.23
C HIS A 71 1.92 -4.95 -0.59
N GLN A 72 1.05 -4.18 -1.27
CA GLN A 72 1.44 -2.95 -1.96
C GLN A 72 1.81 -1.87 -0.95
N TYR A 73 1.00 -1.69 0.08
CA TYR A 73 1.26 -0.75 1.17
C TYR A 73 2.60 -1.05 1.88
N LEU A 74 2.77 -2.29 2.36
CA LEU A 74 4.00 -2.69 3.05
C LEU A 74 5.23 -2.62 2.15
N GLY A 75 5.13 -3.11 0.92
CA GLY A 75 6.26 -3.13 -0.02
C GLY A 75 6.69 -1.72 -0.45
N VAL A 76 5.75 -0.80 -0.70
CA VAL A 76 6.07 0.58 -1.04
C VAL A 76 6.71 1.29 0.16
N ASN A 77 6.16 1.16 1.36
CA ASN A 77 6.74 1.76 2.57
C ASN A 77 8.15 1.21 2.87
N GLN A 78 8.38 -0.08 2.64
CA GLN A 78 9.71 -0.67 2.76
C GLN A 78 10.68 -0.11 1.71
N ALA A 79 10.24 0.08 0.47
CA ALA A 79 11.05 0.69 -0.57
C ALA A 79 11.36 2.17 -0.26
N LEU A 80 10.39 2.93 0.26
CA LEU A 80 10.58 4.32 0.68
C LEU A 80 11.58 4.43 1.84
N SER A 81 11.50 3.55 2.83
CA SER A 81 12.49 3.52 3.92
C SER A 81 13.89 3.16 3.42
N GLY A 82 14.00 2.38 2.35
CA GLY A 82 15.27 2.09 1.68
C GLY A 82 15.89 3.30 0.99
N LEU A 83 15.09 4.28 0.56
CA LEU A 83 15.59 5.52 -0.07
C LEU A 83 16.45 6.36 0.87
N THR A 84 16.15 6.37 2.17
CA THR A 84 16.93 7.15 3.16
C THR A 84 18.37 6.65 3.27
N ASN A 85 18.60 5.37 2.98
CA ASN A 85 19.89 4.70 3.10
C ASN A 85 20.56 4.39 1.74
N VAL A 86 20.03 4.94 0.65
CA VAL A 86 20.53 4.70 -0.73
C VAL A 86 21.99 5.05 -0.90
N LYS A 87 22.44 6.14 -0.27
CA LYS A 87 23.85 6.58 -0.36
C LYS A 87 24.81 5.56 0.26
N GLU A 88 24.40 4.91 1.35
CA GLU A 88 25.19 3.89 2.04
C GLU A 88 25.19 2.55 1.28
N ARG A 89 24.18 2.31 0.44
CA ARG A 89 24.00 1.07 -0.35
C ARG A 89 24.45 1.21 -1.82
N THR A 90 25.37 2.12 -2.12
CA THR A 90 25.91 2.30 -3.48
C THR A 90 24.83 2.52 -4.56
N GLY A 91 23.71 3.16 -4.20
CA GLY A 91 22.62 3.46 -5.12
C GLY A 91 21.60 2.32 -5.31
N GLN A 92 21.74 1.18 -4.62
CA GLN A 92 20.83 0.04 -4.75
C GLN A 92 19.67 0.15 -3.76
N LEU A 93 18.43 0.17 -4.27
CA LEU A 93 17.19 0.18 -3.47
C LEU A 93 16.73 -1.21 -3.02
N GLY A 94 17.07 -2.24 -3.79
CA GLY A 94 16.61 -3.60 -3.58
C GLY A 94 15.73 -4.13 -4.72
N VAL A 95 15.12 -5.28 -4.50
CA VAL A 95 14.23 -5.94 -5.46
C VAL A 95 12.82 -6.02 -4.89
N PHE A 96 11.86 -5.52 -5.65
CA PHE A 96 10.44 -5.61 -5.32
C PHE A 96 9.86 -6.88 -5.96
N TRP A 97 9.72 -7.93 -5.16
CA TRP A 97 9.24 -9.22 -5.64
C TRP A 97 7.80 -9.49 -5.18
N HIS A 98 6.89 -9.64 -6.14
CA HIS A 98 5.52 -10.07 -5.90
C HIS A 98 5.07 -11.02 -7.01
N THR A 99 4.11 -11.89 -6.71
CA THR A 99 3.53 -12.83 -7.67
C THR A 99 2.95 -12.11 -8.89
N GLN A 100 2.91 -12.80 -10.03
CA GLN A 100 2.25 -12.28 -11.23
C GLN A 100 0.77 -11.98 -10.94
N GLY A 101 0.24 -10.89 -11.47
CA GLY A 101 -1.14 -10.46 -11.23
C GLY A 101 -1.38 -9.75 -9.90
N SER A 102 -0.36 -9.55 -9.05
CA SER A 102 -0.51 -8.88 -7.75
C SER A 102 -0.73 -7.36 -7.81
N GLY A 103 -0.69 -6.77 -9.01
CA GLY A 103 -0.84 -5.33 -9.20
C GLY A 103 0.46 -4.54 -8.99
N LYS A 104 1.61 -5.07 -9.41
CA LYS A 104 2.91 -4.38 -9.33
C LYS A 104 2.92 -2.99 -9.97
N SER A 105 2.18 -2.80 -11.06
CA SER A 105 2.04 -1.49 -11.71
C SER A 105 1.44 -0.44 -10.77
N PHE A 106 0.45 -0.79 -9.96
CA PHE A 106 -0.09 0.12 -8.94
C PHE A 106 0.92 0.41 -7.84
N SER A 107 1.71 -0.58 -7.40
CA SER A 107 2.80 -0.35 -6.45
C SER A 107 3.83 0.65 -6.99
N MET A 108 4.17 0.57 -8.28
CA MET A 108 5.06 1.52 -8.94
C MET A 108 4.46 2.93 -8.95
N VAL A 109 3.17 3.07 -9.25
CA VAL A 109 2.48 4.36 -9.24
C VAL A 109 2.48 4.95 -7.83
N PHE A 110 2.13 4.19 -6.80
CA PHE A 110 2.18 4.65 -5.41
C PHE A 110 3.59 5.12 -5.02
N PHE A 111 4.61 4.33 -5.33
CA PHE A 111 6.01 4.68 -5.05
C PHE A 111 6.44 5.98 -5.75
N MET A 112 6.07 6.15 -7.02
CA MET A 112 6.40 7.35 -7.80
C MET A 112 5.69 8.60 -7.27
N THR A 113 4.43 8.48 -6.86
CA THR A 113 3.64 9.59 -6.28
C THR A 113 4.32 10.12 -5.03
N PHE A 114 4.77 9.26 -4.13
CA PHE A 114 5.53 9.64 -2.93
C PHE A 114 6.81 10.40 -3.27
N ASN A 115 7.60 9.91 -4.23
CA ASN A 115 8.85 10.56 -4.63
C ASN A 115 8.62 11.95 -5.22
N CYS A 116 7.57 12.15 -5.99
CA CYS A 116 7.21 13.46 -6.52
C CYS A 116 6.88 14.44 -5.38
N ILE A 117 6.06 14.04 -4.41
CA ILE A 117 5.65 14.90 -3.28
C ILE A 117 6.87 15.28 -2.43
N VAL A 118 7.73 14.32 -2.10
CA VAL A 118 8.93 14.57 -1.26
C VAL A 118 9.93 15.50 -1.95
N ASN A 119 10.08 15.41 -3.26
CA ASN A 119 11.01 16.29 -4.00
C ASN A 119 10.46 17.71 -4.14
N ILE A 120 9.17 17.91 -4.37
CA ILE A 120 8.53 19.23 -4.42
C ILE A 120 8.66 19.96 -3.06
N GLY A 121 8.53 19.23 -1.94
CA GLY A 121 8.68 19.79 -0.60
C GLY A 121 10.11 20.17 -0.19
N LYS A 122 11.12 19.75 -0.96
CA LYS A 122 12.54 20.10 -0.70
C LYS A 122 13.04 21.32 -1.50
N GLU A 123 12.27 21.77 -2.47
CA GLU A 123 12.60 22.95 -3.29
C GLU A 123 11.97 24.26 -2.75
N GLN A 124 11.30 24.20 -1.62
CA GLN A 124 10.80 25.35 -0.86
C GLN A 124 11.59 25.52 0.44
#